data_1abc2dfe16830601b7f7b5291005b43c
#
_entry.id   1abc2dfe16830601b7f7b5291005b43c
#
_cell.length_a   1.000
_cell.length_b   1.000
_cell.length_c   1.000
_cell.angle_alpha   90.00
_cell.angle_beta   90.00
_cell.angle_gamma   90.00
#
_symmetry.space_group_name_H-M   'P 1'
#
loop_
_entity.id
_entity.type
_entity.pdbx_description
1 polymer ?
#
loop_
_entity_poly.entity_id
_entity_poly.type
_entity_poly.pdbx_seq_one_letter_code
_entity_poly.pdbx_strand_id
1 'polypeptide(L)'
;MAIAERINYFRNKCGMTMKHLGQRLGYAEKSADVRVAQYEAGNRKPKEDTIYALAEIFDVAPAALDVPDIDSYIGIMHTLFVLEDQYDLSADLIDGEPVLRFGTDIKKRDFLWNLFTSWAAEAARYHAGEISEEEYNTWRYHFPKFDKGNIWAEVPPDLK
;
A
#
# COMPACT_ATOMS: atom_id res chain seq x y z
N MET A 1 -13.34 3.35 -3.99
CA MET A 1 -12.66 2.11 -3.50
C MET A 1 -11.16 2.28 -3.68
N ALA A 2 -10.40 2.16 -2.63
CA ALA A 2 -8.94 2.41 -2.63
C ALA A 2 -8.18 1.68 -3.75
N ILE A 3 -8.54 0.42 -4.07
CA ILE A 3 -7.94 -0.31 -5.19
C ILE A 3 -8.17 0.36 -6.56
N ALA A 4 -9.31 1.02 -6.77
CA ALA A 4 -9.61 1.72 -8.03
C ALA A 4 -8.64 2.89 -8.25
N GLU A 5 -8.42 3.68 -7.21
CA GLU A 5 -7.48 4.80 -7.22
C GLU A 5 -6.04 4.33 -7.38
N ARG A 6 -5.67 3.19 -6.77
CA ARG A 6 -4.34 2.58 -6.92
C ARG A 6 -4.08 2.11 -8.34
N ILE A 7 -5.06 1.48 -8.99
CA ILE A 7 -4.94 1.06 -10.41
C ILE A 7 -4.74 2.29 -11.30
N ASN A 8 -5.57 3.32 -11.13
CA ASN A 8 -5.43 4.57 -11.87
C ASN A 8 -4.06 5.22 -11.65
N TYR A 9 -3.61 5.32 -10.40
CA TYR A 9 -2.32 5.88 -10.04
C TYR A 9 -1.16 5.16 -10.73
N PHE A 10 -1.07 3.82 -10.60
CA PHE A 10 0.03 3.07 -11.18
C PHE A 10 -0.02 3.04 -12.71
N ARG A 11 -1.20 2.96 -13.32
CA ARG A 11 -1.33 3.06 -14.77
C ARG A 11 -0.77 4.38 -15.29
N ASN A 12 -1.14 5.49 -14.67
CA ASN A 12 -0.64 6.82 -15.05
C ASN A 12 0.86 6.95 -14.81
N LYS A 13 1.37 6.43 -13.69
CA LYS A 13 2.81 6.41 -13.38
C LYS A 13 3.61 5.63 -14.42
N CYS A 14 3.05 4.53 -14.95
CA CYS A 14 3.65 3.76 -16.03
C CYS A 14 3.41 4.36 -17.43
N GLY A 15 2.75 5.52 -17.55
CA GLY A 15 2.45 6.16 -18.82
C GLY A 15 1.52 5.37 -19.75
N MET A 16 0.70 4.45 -19.19
CA MET A 16 -0.17 3.57 -19.98
C MET A 16 -1.55 4.18 -20.20
N THR A 17 -2.10 3.97 -21.40
CA THR A 17 -3.54 4.21 -21.65
C THR A 17 -4.37 3.07 -21.07
N MET A 18 -5.66 3.30 -20.79
CA MET A 18 -6.59 2.25 -20.35
C MET A 18 -6.65 1.09 -21.36
N LYS A 19 -6.65 1.40 -22.67
CA LYS A 19 -6.65 0.39 -23.73
C LYS A 19 -5.39 -0.45 -23.66
N HIS A 20 -4.21 0.16 -23.53
CA HIS A 20 -2.94 -0.57 -23.46
C HIS A 20 -2.90 -1.47 -22.22
N LEU A 21 -3.29 -0.98 -21.05
CA LEU A 21 -3.37 -1.80 -19.85
C LEU A 21 -4.32 -2.98 -20.02
N GLY A 22 -5.51 -2.73 -20.58
CA GLY A 22 -6.50 -3.78 -20.80
C GLY A 22 -6.01 -4.86 -21.77
N GLN A 23 -5.27 -4.48 -22.81
CA GLN A 23 -4.63 -5.44 -23.74
C GLN A 23 -3.56 -6.28 -23.03
N ARG A 24 -2.74 -5.67 -22.17
CA ARG A 24 -1.75 -6.40 -21.36
C ARG A 24 -2.39 -7.38 -20.38
N LEU A 25 -3.60 -7.10 -19.90
CA LEU A 25 -4.42 -8.01 -19.10
C LEU A 25 -5.09 -9.13 -19.93
N GLY A 26 -4.87 -9.16 -21.25
CA GLY A 26 -5.43 -10.17 -22.14
C GLY A 26 -6.88 -9.90 -22.57
N TYR A 27 -7.41 -8.70 -22.34
CA TYR A 27 -8.77 -8.36 -22.81
C TYR A 27 -8.79 -8.09 -24.31
N ALA A 28 -9.89 -8.49 -24.95
CA ALA A 28 -10.11 -8.21 -26.38
C ALA A 28 -10.08 -6.70 -26.66
N GLU A 29 -9.49 -6.29 -27.76
CA GLU A 29 -9.27 -4.90 -28.13
C GLU A 29 -10.51 -3.99 -28.00
N LYS A 30 -11.69 -4.52 -28.35
CA LYS A 30 -12.97 -3.78 -28.30
C LYS A 30 -13.50 -3.52 -26.89
N SER A 31 -12.96 -4.18 -25.87
CA SER A 31 -13.44 -4.10 -24.49
C SER A 31 -12.33 -3.77 -23.47
N ALA A 32 -11.09 -3.64 -23.94
CA ALA A 32 -9.92 -3.47 -23.11
C ALA A 32 -9.99 -2.19 -22.25
N ASP A 33 -10.29 -1.06 -22.89
CA ASP A 33 -10.45 0.26 -22.24
C ASP A 33 -11.66 0.30 -21.31
N VAL A 34 -12.79 -0.25 -21.73
CA VAL A 34 -14.03 -0.29 -20.93
C VAL A 34 -13.84 -1.10 -19.65
N ARG A 35 -13.11 -2.23 -19.72
CA ARG A 35 -12.81 -3.06 -18.54
C ARG A 35 -11.95 -2.31 -17.53
N VAL A 36 -10.91 -1.65 -17.98
CA VAL A 36 -10.03 -0.86 -17.13
C VAL A 36 -10.78 0.34 -16.54
N ALA A 37 -11.58 1.05 -17.35
CA ALA A 37 -12.42 2.14 -16.87
C ALA A 37 -13.38 1.70 -15.75
N GLN A 38 -13.97 0.49 -15.84
CA GLN A 38 -14.82 -0.06 -14.77
C GLN A 38 -14.04 -0.30 -13.47
N TYR A 39 -12.77 -0.74 -13.55
CA TYR A 39 -11.92 -0.91 -12.37
C TYR A 39 -11.57 0.45 -11.75
N GLU A 40 -11.11 1.41 -12.57
CA GLU A 40 -10.70 2.74 -12.08
C GLU A 40 -11.88 3.59 -11.56
N ALA A 41 -13.09 3.37 -12.08
CA ALA A 41 -14.31 4.01 -11.55
C ALA A 41 -14.87 3.31 -10.29
N GLY A 42 -14.29 2.19 -9.86
CA GLY A 42 -14.78 1.42 -8.72
C GLY A 42 -16.09 0.66 -8.99
N ASN A 43 -16.58 0.66 -10.24
CA ASN A 43 -17.81 -0.05 -10.63
C ASN A 43 -17.63 -1.57 -10.63
N ARG A 44 -16.38 -2.04 -10.62
CA ARG A 44 -16.05 -3.45 -10.58
C ARG A 44 -14.75 -3.65 -9.79
N LYS A 45 -14.76 -4.56 -8.82
CA LYS A 45 -13.52 -4.99 -8.13
C LYS A 45 -12.81 -6.04 -9.01
N PRO A 46 -11.49 -5.90 -9.28
CA PRO A 46 -10.70 -6.96 -9.90
C PRO A 46 -10.75 -8.23 -9.04
N LYS A 47 -10.71 -9.39 -9.69
CA LYS A 47 -10.48 -10.66 -9.00
C LYS A 47 -9.00 -10.80 -8.63
N GLU A 48 -8.70 -11.71 -7.73
CA GLU A 48 -7.34 -11.98 -7.25
C GLU A 48 -6.34 -12.19 -8.40
N ASP A 49 -6.65 -13.07 -9.35
CA ASP A 49 -5.79 -13.29 -10.54
C ASP A 49 -5.51 -12.01 -11.34
N THR A 50 -6.51 -11.12 -11.41
CA THR A 50 -6.37 -9.83 -12.09
C THR A 50 -5.49 -8.88 -11.27
N ILE A 51 -5.56 -8.93 -9.93
CA ILE A 51 -4.70 -8.13 -9.03
C ILE A 51 -3.24 -8.56 -9.21
N TYR A 52 -2.96 -9.87 -9.25
CA TYR A 52 -1.61 -10.37 -9.50
C TYR A 52 -1.09 -9.96 -10.88
N ALA A 53 -1.91 -10.07 -11.93
CA ALA A 53 -1.53 -9.63 -13.27
C ALA A 53 -1.27 -8.11 -13.34
N LEU A 54 -2.08 -7.30 -12.68
CA LEU A 54 -1.87 -5.85 -12.55
C LEU A 54 -0.56 -5.54 -11.82
N ALA A 55 -0.29 -6.23 -10.72
CA ALA A 55 0.92 -6.07 -9.92
C ALA A 55 2.18 -6.39 -10.74
N GLU A 56 2.15 -7.45 -11.54
CA GLU A 56 3.23 -7.80 -12.47
C GLU A 56 3.40 -6.73 -13.56
N ILE A 57 2.30 -6.23 -14.14
CA ILE A 57 2.34 -5.19 -15.17
C ILE A 57 2.94 -3.88 -14.64
N PHE A 58 2.62 -3.51 -13.42
CA PHE A 58 3.08 -2.27 -12.79
C PHE A 58 4.42 -2.42 -12.08
N ASP A 59 4.96 -3.64 -11.98
CA ASP A 59 6.16 -3.96 -11.19
C ASP A 59 6.05 -3.49 -9.73
N VAL A 60 5.00 -3.99 -9.04
CA VAL A 60 4.74 -3.70 -7.62
C VAL A 60 4.28 -4.97 -6.90
N ALA A 61 4.32 -4.96 -5.55
CA ALA A 61 3.71 -6.03 -4.78
C ALA A 61 2.17 -6.01 -4.93
N PRO A 62 1.47 -7.17 -4.99
CA PRO A 62 0.01 -7.23 -5.02
C PRO A 62 -0.65 -6.46 -3.89
N ALA A 63 -0.07 -6.49 -2.68
CA ALA A 63 -0.50 -5.73 -1.52
C ALA A 63 -0.43 -4.20 -1.71
N ALA A 64 0.38 -3.71 -2.64
CA ALA A 64 0.40 -2.28 -2.99
C ALA A 64 -0.85 -1.84 -3.77
N LEU A 65 -1.61 -2.80 -4.33
CA LEU A 65 -2.87 -2.56 -5.04
C LEU A 65 -4.08 -2.85 -4.17
N ASP A 66 -4.11 -4.02 -3.52
CA ASP A 66 -5.25 -4.46 -2.69
C ASP A 66 -5.11 -3.93 -1.26
N VAL A 67 -5.21 -2.62 -1.13
CA VAL A 67 -5.19 -1.92 0.16
C VAL A 67 -6.59 -1.84 0.76
N PRO A 68 -6.73 -1.72 2.11
CA PRO A 68 -8.01 -1.46 2.77
C PRO A 68 -8.73 -0.24 2.20
N ASP A 69 -10.06 -0.24 2.28
CA ASP A 69 -10.88 0.90 1.84
C ASP A 69 -10.77 2.07 2.84
N ILE A 70 -10.09 3.12 2.42
CA ILE A 70 -9.87 4.35 3.20
C ILE A 70 -10.49 5.58 2.52
N ASP A 71 -11.55 5.38 1.73
CA ASP A 71 -12.16 6.42 0.88
C ASP A 71 -12.89 7.52 1.68
N SER A 72 -13.08 7.37 2.98
CA SER A 72 -13.73 8.38 3.81
C SER A 72 -12.93 8.67 5.08
N TYR A 73 -13.01 9.92 5.56
CA TYR A 73 -12.38 10.30 6.83
C TYR A 73 -12.90 9.46 8.00
N ILE A 74 -14.19 9.12 8.00
CA ILE A 74 -14.78 8.24 9.01
C ILE A 74 -14.19 6.82 8.91
N GLY A 75 -14.03 6.28 7.69
CA GLY A 75 -13.39 4.98 7.46
C GLY A 75 -11.94 4.97 7.91
N ILE A 76 -11.17 6.03 7.62
CA ILE A 76 -9.80 6.20 8.10
C ILE A 76 -9.77 6.18 9.63
N MET A 77 -10.63 6.97 10.29
CA MET A 77 -10.66 7.04 11.76
C MET A 77 -10.99 5.68 12.38
N HIS A 78 -11.99 4.95 11.86
CA HIS A 78 -12.30 3.61 12.36
C HIS A 78 -11.17 2.62 12.11
N THR A 79 -10.44 2.73 10.99
CA THR A 79 -9.24 1.92 10.74
C THR A 79 -8.16 2.21 11.79
N LEU A 80 -7.92 3.48 12.11
CA LEU A 80 -6.96 3.87 13.16
C LEU A 80 -7.38 3.36 14.55
N PHE A 81 -8.69 3.38 14.88
CA PHE A 81 -9.19 2.82 16.14
C PHE A 81 -8.97 1.31 16.22
N VAL A 82 -9.14 0.57 15.11
CA VAL A 82 -8.80 -0.86 15.07
C VAL A 82 -7.30 -1.08 15.29
N LEU A 83 -6.43 -0.22 14.74
CA LEU A 83 -4.99 -0.29 14.98
C LEU A 83 -4.63 0.00 16.45
N GLU A 84 -5.37 0.90 17.11
CA GLU A 84 -5.23 1.13 18.55
C GLU A 84 -5.62 -0.12 19.35
N ASP A 85 -6.79 -0.70 19.07
CA ASP A 85 -7.27 -1.89 19.78
C ASP A 85 -6.34 -3.09 19.63
N GLN A 86 -5.81 -3.33 18.42
CA GLN A 86 -5.05 -4.54 18.10
C GLN A 86 -3.54 -4.39 18.34
N TYR A 87 -2.99 -3.22 18.05
CA TYR A 87 -1.54 -2.99 17.99
C TYR A 87 -1.04 -1.91 18.94
N ASP A 88 -1.91 -1.37 19.79
CA ASP A 88 -1.55 -0.29 20.73
C ASP A 88 -0.97 0.96 20.03
N LEU A 89 -1.48 1.26 18.81
CA LEU A 89 -1.09 2.43 18.02
C LEU A 89 -2.12 3.53 18.19
N SER A 90 -1.84 4.52 19.01
CA SER A 90 -2.76 5.60 19.34
C SER A 90 -2.26 6.98 18.88
N ALA A 91 -3.15 7.96 18.90
CA ALA A 91 -2.79 9.35 18.65
C ALA A 91 -2.21 10.00 19.92
N ASP A 92 -1.18 10.84 19.74
CA ASP A 92 -0.59 11.68 20.80
C ASP A 92 -0.33 13.09 20.25
N LEU A 93 0.01 14.03 21.12
CA LEU A 93 0.40 15.38 20.72
C LEU A 93 1.87 15.64 21.14
N ILE A 94 2.69 15.99 20.14
CA ILE A 94 4.07 16.44 20.37
C ILE A 94 4.19 17.87 19.84
N ASP A 95 4.52 18.81 20.71
CA ASP A 95 4.63 20.24 20.37
C ASP A 95 3.38 20.83 19.69
N GLY A 96 2.19 20.27 20.01
CA GLY A 96 0.91 20.68 19.44
C GLY A 96 0.56 19.99 18.11
N GLU A 97 1.45 19.17 17.57
CA GLU A 97 1.22 18.39 16.35
C GLU A 97 0.68 16.99 16.68
N PRO A 98 -0.41 16.53 16.03
CA PRO A 98 -0.91 15.17 16.22
C PRO A 98 0.03 14.17 15.56
N VAL A 99 0.43 13.15 16.32
CA VAL A 99 1.31 12.08 15.87
C VAL A 99 0.72 10.71 16.19
N LEU A 100 1.08 9.68 15.42
CA LEU A 100 0.78 8.30 15.76
C LEU A 100 1.94 7.75 16.61
N ARG A 101 1.60 7.07 17.69
CA ARG A 101 2.54 6.59 18.68
C ARG A 101 2.15 5.19 19.14
N PHE A 102 3.13 4.32 19.31
CA PHE A 102 2.92 3.03 19.96
C PHE A 102 2.88 3.19 21.47
N GLY A 103 1.93 2.53 22.10
CA GLY A 103 1.83 2.42 23.55
C GLY A 103 2.89 1.48 24.13
N THR A 104 2.66 1.04 25.38
CA THR A 104 3.64 0.26 26.14
C THR A 104 3.41 -1.24 26.14
N ASP A 105 2.31 -1.72 25.55
CA ASP A 105 2.01 -3.16 25.47
C ASP A 105 2.89 -3.85 24.41
N ILE A 106 4.03 -4.37 24.87
CA ILE A 106 5.02 -5.06 24.03
C ILE A 106 4.39 -6.22 23.25
N LYS A 107 3.43 -6.95 23.82
CA LYS A 107 2.80 -8.10 23.16
C LYS A 107 1.96 -7.71 21.95
N LYS A 108 1.34 -6.52 22.01
CA LYS A 108 0.52 -6.01 20.91
C LYS A 108 1.37 -5.36 19.81
N ARG A 109 2.45 -4.69 20.16
CA ARG A 109 3.18 -3.80 19.24
C ARG A 109 4.34 -4.44 18.48
N ASP A 110 4.87 -5.59 18.91
CA ASP A 110 6.21 -6.08 18.58
C ASP A 110 6.54 -6.09 17.08
N PHE A 111 5.75 -6.79 16.27
CA PHE A 111 6.01 -6.87 14.84
C PHE A 111 5.72 -5.55 14.12
N LEU A 112 4.60 -4.90 14.43
CA LEU A 112 4.22 -3.65 13.78
C LEU A 112 5.21 -2.53 14.14
N TRP A 113 5.71 -2.49 15.36
CA TRP A 113 6.78 -1.58 15.78
C TRP A 113 8.03 -1.73 14.90
N ASN A 114 8.48 -2.96 14.66
CA ASN A 114 9.65 -3.23 13.84
C ASN A 114 9.42 -2.76 12.38
N LEU A 115 8.25 -3.03 11.81
CA LEU A 115 7.89 -2.59 10.47
C LEU A 115 7.86 -1.05 10.36
N PHE A 116 7.30 -0.36 11.35
CA PHE A 116 7.33 1.10 11.40
C PHE A 116 8.73 1.66 11.58
N THR A 117 9.59 0.99 12.35
CA THR A 117 10.99 1.38 12.51
C THR A 117 11.75 1.26 11.19
N SER A 118 11.53 0.19 10.42
CA SER A 118 12.09 0.04 9.09
C SER A 118 11.59 1.14 8.14
N TRP A 119 10.29 1.41 8.14
CA TRP A 119 9.73 2.50 7.35
C TRP A 119 10.28 3.87 7.75
N ALA A 120 10.38 4.17 9.04
CA ALA A 120 10.94 5.42 9.54
C ALA A 120 12.41 5.62 9.12
N ALA A 121 13.20 4.53 9.12
CA ALA A 121 14.59 4.57 8.67
C ALA A 121 14.70 4.92 7.18
N GLU A 122 13.90 4.28 6.30
CA GLU A 122 13.89 4.61 4.87
C GLU A 122 13.34 6.01 4.60
N ALA A 123 12.31 6.44 5.32
CA ALA A 123 11.78 7.79 5.23
C ALA A 123 12.82 8.84 5.65
N ALA A 124 13.59 8.59 6.71
CA ALA A 124 14.67 9.48 7.15
C ALA A 124 15.76 9.62 6.08
N ARG A 125 16.16 8.53 5.42
CA ARG A 125 17.12 8.55 4.30
C ARG A 125 16.61 9.40 3.13
N TYR A 126 15.32 9.25 2.79
CA TYR A 126 14.68 10.08 1.75
C TYR A 126 14.67 11.56 2.14
N HIS A 127 14.26 11.90 3.35
CA HIS A 127 14.24 13.29 3.83
C HIS A 127 15.63 13.92 3.95
N ALA A 128 16.66 13.11 4.23
CA ALA A 128 18.06 13.56 4.24
C ALA A 128 18.66 13.69 2.82
N GLY A 129 17.93 13.31 1.76
CA GLY A 129 18.42 13.31 0.39
C GLY A 129 19.46 12.22 0.08
N GLU A 130 19.57 11.20 0.94
CA GLU A 130 20.45 10.04 0.73
C GLU A 130 19.94 9.08 -0.33
N ILE A 131 18.63 9.04 -0.52
CA ILE A 131 17.95 8.29 -1.57
C ILE A 131 16.97 9.21 -2.30
N SER A 132 16.75 8.92 -3.58
CA SER A 132 15.77 9.63 -4.40
C SER A 132 14.33 9.23 -4.03
N GLU A 133 13.36 10.03 -4.47
CA GLU A 133 11.94 9.68 -4.36
C GLU A 133 11.61 8.37 -5.08
N GLU A 134 12.26 8.11 -6.21
CA GLU A 134 12.07 6.87 -6.98
C GLU A 134 12.55 5.65 -6.21
N GLU A 135 13.72 5.73 -5.57
CA GLU A 135 14.25 4.65 -4.73
C GLU A 135 13.36 4.40 -3.51
N TYR A 136 12.89 5.49 -2.84
CA TYR A 136 11.96 5.40 -1.72
C TYR A 136 10.63 4.77 -2.14
N ASN A 137 10.07 5.18 -3.30
CA ASN A 137 8.85 4.61 -3.86
C ASN A 137 9.03 3.15 -4.27
N THR A 138 10.18 2.79 -4.81
CA THR A 138 10.52 1.40 -5.15
C THR A 138 10.50 0.53 -3.90
N TRP A 139 11.12 0.99 -2.79
CA TRP A 139 11.05 0.28 -1.51
C TRP A 139 9.60 0.09 -1.02
N ARG A 140 8.81 1.16 -0.98
CA ARG A 140 7.41 1.11 -0.49
C ARG A 140 6.52 0.18 -1.31
N TYR A 141 6.63 0.24 -2.64
CA TYR A 141 5.72 -0.50 -3.52
C TYR A 141 6.09 -1.97 -3.68
N HIS A 142 7.31 -2.33 -3.34
CA HIS A 142 7.77 -3.71 -3.32
C HIS A 142 7.88 -4.30 -1.92
N PHE A 143 7.50 -3.52 -0.89
CA PHE A 143 7.57 -4.03 0.48
C PHE A 143 6.82 -5.37 0.60
N PRO A 144 7.38 -6.40 1.26
CA PRO A 144 8.60 -6.39 2.09
C PRO A 144 9.89 -6.80 1.33
N LYS A 145 9.89 -6.99 0.02
CA LYS A 145 10.99 -7.57 -0.78
C LYS A 145 12.35 -6.89 -0.56
N PHE A 146 12.35 -5.56 -0.38
CA PHE A 146 13.58 -4.76 -0.23
C PHE A 146 13.83 -4.29 1.20
N ASP A 147 13.08 -4.83 2.17
CA ASP A 147 13.30 -4.52 3.57
C ASP A 147 14.59 -5.22 4.08
N LYS A 148 15.63 -4.42 4.36
CA LYS A 148 16.93 -4.91 4.81
C LYS A 148 16.92 -5.51 6.22
N GLY A 149 15.92 -5.12 7.02
CA GLY A 149 15.75 -5.62 8.38
C GLY A 149 15.33 -7.09 8.45
N ASN A 150 14.89 -7.65 7.32
CA ASN A 150 14.33 -9.00 7.21
C ASN A 150 13.25 -9.33 8.26
N ILE A 151 12.62 -8.31 8.81
CA ILE A 151 11.63 -8.39 9.88
C ILE A 151 10.41 -9.19 9.41
N TRP A 152 10.08 -9.08 8.12
CA TRP A 152 8.98 -9.82 7.52
C TRP A 152 9.11 -11.34 7.64
N ALA A 153 10.32 -11.87 7.68
CA ALA A 153 10.56 -13.30 7.88
C ALA A 153 10.07 -13.77 9.27
N GLU A 154 10.12 -12.89 10.26
CA GLU A 154 9.74 -13.15 11.65
C GLU A 154 8.23 -12.99 11.89
N VAL A 155 7.50 -12.34 10.98
CA VAL A 155 6.03 -12.18 11.10
C VAL A 155 5.36 -13.55 10.99
N PRO A 156 4.46 -13.92 11.92
CA PRO A 156 3.71 -15.17 11.84
C PRO A 156 2.97 -15.31 10.51
N PRO A 157 2.86 -16.55 9.96
CA PRO A 157 2.23 -16.79 8.66
C PRO A 157 0.78 -16.30 8.54
N ASP A 158 0.03 -16.32 9.63
CA ASP A 158 -1.37 -15.87 9.74
C ASP A 158 -1.51 -14.34 9.78
N LEU A 159 -0.40 -13.62 9.91
CA LEU A 159 -0.34 -12.15 9.90
C LEU A 159 0.37 -11.59 8.65
N LYS A 160 0.74 -12.47 7.73
CA LYS A 160 1.35 -12.08 6.42
C LYS A 160 0.25 -11.81 5.35
#